data_e21264ea5cf8fe63d2eb226ec0ac5eb9
#
_entry.id   e21264ea5cf8fe63d2eb226ec0ac5eb9
#
_cell.length_a   1.000
_cell.length_b   1.000
_cell.length_c   1.000
_cell.angle_alpha   90.00
_cell.angle_beta   90.00
_cell.angle_gamma   90.00
#
_symmetry.space_group_name_H-M   'P 1'
#
loop_
_entity.id
_entity.type
_entity.pdbx_description
1 polymer ?
#
loop_
_entity_poly.entity_id
_entity_poly.type
_entity_poly.pdbx_seq_one_letter_code
_entity_poly.pdbx_strand_id
1 'polypeptide(L)'
;MLDAVGRPLLSEAFPATPEGYDALAAAVAGAGEPVAIGVEGTATYGAGLARRLSELGLPVWEVLQPEKRRRPRGSRKSDPVDAERAARRALSGEGLSVPKSRDGWVESVRALLAARDRLVASATAAANAAIAIARSAPEEVAGPLRGMRADRAMPAALGMGDPGDPVAASALRAVRALAESWRASRAAAARLLAEIEGLVRGGCPALLSMYGCGPVSAARLAVAAGDNPERMASEAAFAALCGASPVEASSGRTARHRLNRGGDRRANSALHQIARHRLDHDPRTAAYAARRRSEGLSDREIMRCLKRYIAREAYRALTGPRSSGPRFDAGGLRSARRAAGISQEAAGEALGVSKGLISLIELGRGGSPSMRERYRSWVEDGFPIPAD
;
A
#
# COMPACT_ATOMS: atom_id res chain seq x y z
N MET A 1 -17.21 19.11 11.19
CA MET A 1 -17.14 18.47 12.52
C MET A 1 -18.54 18.12 12.97
N LEU A 2 -18.68 17.06 13.74
CA LEU A 2 -19.98 16.60 14.29
C LEU A 2 -19.84 16.43 15.81
N ASP A 3 -20.93 16.63 16.55
CA ASP A 3 -21.01 16.25 17.96
C ASP A 3 -21.15 14.71 18.13
N ALA A 4 -21.21 14.24 19.37
CA ALA A 4 -21.31 12.82 19.69
C ALA A 4 -22.61 12.15 19.21
N VAL A 5 -23.66 12.93 18.92
CA VAL A 5 -24.93 12.44 18.35
C VAL A 5 -25.07 12.69 16.86
N GLY A 6 -24.01 13.19 16.21
CA GLY A 6 -23.93 13.37 14.76
C GLY A 6 -24.54 14.67 14.24
N ARG A 7 -24.75 15.69 15.10
CA ARG A 7 -25.19 17.03 14.67
C ARG A 7 -23.99 17.82 14.16
N PRO A 8 -24.13 18.59 13.06
CA PRO A 8 -23.06 19.45 12.57
C PRO A 8 -22.69 20.55 13.58
N LEU A 9 -21.39 20.66 13.88
CA LEU A 9 -20.80 21.72 14.69
C LEU A 9 -20.11 22.76 13.81
N LEU A 10 -19.34 22.34 12.85
CA LEU A 10 -18.57 23.20 11.95
C LEU A 10 -18.40 22.52 10.57
N SER A 11 -18.51 23.32 9.52
CA SER A 11 -18.17 22.94 8.15
C SER A 11 -17.36 24.06 7.52
N GLU A 12 -16.06 23.85 7.40
CA GLU A 12 -15.10 24.85 6.94
C GLU A 12 -14.06 24.22 6.02
N ALA A 13 -13.50 24.99 5.11
CA ALA A 13 -12.45 24.59 4.20
C ALA A 13 -11.12 25.18 4.65
N PHE A 14 -10.10 24.32 4.72
CA PHE A 14 -8.73 24.70 5.06
C PHE A 14 -7.81 24.43 3.86
N PRO A 15 -6.81 25.31 3.61
CA PRO A 15 -5.81 25.07 2.58
C PRO A 15 -5.06 23.75 2.80
N ALA A 16 -4.70 23.05 1.72
CA ALA A 16 -3.87 21.83 1.80
C ALA A 16 -2.38 22.18 1.93
N THR A 17 -2.04 22.96 2.96
CA THR A 17 -0.69 23.40 3.32
C THR A 17 -0.41 23.09 4.79
N PRO A 18 0.86 23.07 5.25
CA PRO A 18 1.18 22.88 6.66
C PRO A 18 0.40 23.81 7.59
N GLU A 19 0.31 25.09 7.24
CA GLU A 19 -0.41 26.11 8.02
C GLU A 19 -1.92 25.84 8.05
N GLY A 20 -2.48 25.37 6.93
CA GLY A 20 -3.89 24.97 6.85
C GLY A 20 -4.20 23.72 7.66
N TYR A 21 -3.26 22.76 7.74
CA TYR A 21 -3.41 21.59 8.61
C TYR A 21 -3.35 21.95 10.09
N ASP A 22 -2.49 22.92 10.47
CA ASP A 22 -2.40 23.43 11.83
C ASP A 22 -3.65 24.23 12.21
N ALA A 23 -4.19 25.04 11.29
CA ALA A 23 -5.45 25.75 11.48
C ALA A 23 -6.62 24.79 11.68
N LEU A 24 -6.68 23.69 10.89
CA LEU A 24 -7.68 22.65 11.08
C LEU A 24 -7.52 21.97 12.45
N ALA A 25 -6.31 21.66 12.88
CA ALA A 25 -6.05 21.06 14.18
C ALA A 25 -6.48 21.99 15.33
N ALA A 26 -6.22 23.31 15.20
CA ALA A 26 -6.66 24.32 16.16
C ALA A 26 -8.19 24.43 16.21
N ALA A 27 -8.87 24.41 15.05
CA ALA A 27 -10.33 24.42 14.99
C ALA A 27 -10.95 23.16 15.63
N VAL A 28 -10.30 22.00 15.46
CA VAL A 28 -10.71 20.74 16.12
C VAL A 28 -10.56 20.87 17.64
N ALA A 29 -9.42 21.36 18.12
CA ALA A 29 -9.17 21.57 19.54
C ALA A 29 -10.15 22.59 20.16
N GLY A 30 -10.49 23.66 19.43
CA GLY A 30 -11.47 24.64 19.84
C GLY A 30 -12.92 24.11 19.96
N ALA A 31 -13.26 23.08 19.22
CA ALA A 31 -14.55 22.40 19.27
C ALA A 31 -14.66 21.35 20.40
N GLY A 32 -13.52 20.98 21.01
CA GLY A 32 -13.45 19.99 22.08
C GLY A 32 -12.47 18.84 21.77
N GLU A 33 -12.44 17.80 22.61
CA GLU A 33 -11.58 16.66 22.42
C GLU A 33 -12.12 15.74 21.32
N PRO A 34 -11.37 15.51 20.20
CA PRO A 34 -11.84 14.68 19.12
C PRO A 34 -11.79 13.19 19.49
N VAL A 35 -12.91 12.50 19.37
CA VAL A 35 -12.99 11.03 19.55
C VAL A 35 -12.39 10.30 18.35
N ALA A 36 -12.61 10.82 17.14
CA ALA A 36 -12.07 10.27 15.90
C ALA A 36 -12.05 11.33 14.79
N ILE A 37 -11.00 11.32 13.98
CA ILE A 37 -10.87 12.17 12.79
C ILE A 37 -10.80 11.27 11.57
N GLY A 38 -11.86 11.29 10.75
CA GLY A 38 -11.92 10.50 9.52
C GLY A 38 -11.26 11.24 8.37
N VAL A 39 -10.22 10.68 7.76
CA VAL A 39 -9.55 11.24 6.59
C VAL A 39 -9.71 10.29 5.39
N GLU A 40 -10.26 10.82 4.29
CA GLU A 40 -10.31 10.10 3.02
C GLU A 40 -9.02 10.29 2.21
N GLY A 41 -8.67 9.27 1.43
CA GLY A 41 -7.55 9.38 0.50
C GLY A 41 -6.17 9.58 1.16
N THR A 42 -5.96 9.01 2.34
CA THR A 42 -4.66 9.03 3.07
C THR A 42 -3.50 8.50 2.22
N ALA A 43 -3.82 7.79 1.13
CA ALA A 43 -2.86 7.32 0.14
C ALA A 43 -2.45 8.38 -0.88
N THR A 44 -3.15 9.50 -1.00
CA THR A 44 -2.96 10.53 -2.03
C THR A 44 -3.08 11.93 -1.44
N TYR A 45 -4.17 12.63 -1.70
CA TYR A 45 -4.37 14.02 -1.30
C TYR A 45 -4.47 14.22 0.23
N GLY A 46 -5.02 13.26 0.96
CA GLY A 46 -5.12 13.29 2.42
C GLY A 46 -3.84 12.88 3.16
N ALA A 47 -2.76 12.51 2.45
CA ALA A 47 -1.55 11.99 3.07
C ALA A 47 -0.83 13.01 3.98
N GLY A 48 -0.72 14.27 3.52
CA GLY A 48 -0.10 15.35 4.29
C GLY A 48 -0.89 15.66 5.57
N LEU A 49 -2.20 15.80 5.43
CA LEU A 49 -3.10 16.03 6.55
C LEU A 49 -3.05 14.89 7.57
N ALA A 50 -3.18 13.63 7.12
CA ALA A 50 -3.17 12.49 8.01
C ALA A 50 -1.85 12.38 8.80
N ARG A 51 -0.71 12.66 8.14
CA ARG A 51 0.61 12.70 8.79
C ARG A 51 0.65 13.79 9.85
N ARG A 52 0.29 15.04 9.49
CA ARG A 52 0.35 16.17 10.41
C ARG A 52 -0.53 15.97 11.64
N LEU A 53 -1.77 15.52 11.45
CA LEU A 53 -2.67 15.23 12.56
C LEU A 53 -2.16 14.07 13.45
N SER A 54 -1.53 13.07 12.85
CA SER A 54 -0.91 11.96 13.62
C SER A 54 0.31 12.41 14.41
N GLU A 55 1.14 13.33 13.86
CA GLU A 55 2.27 13.97 14.58
C GLU A 55 1.79 14.76 15.80
N LEU A 56 0.63 15.40 15.68
CA LEU A 56 -0.02 16.12 16.79
C LEU A 56 -0.73 15.17 17.79
N GLY A 57 -0.62 13.84 17.60
CA GLY A 57 -1.22 12.87 18.51
C GLY A 57 -2.74 12.72 18.39
N LEU A 58 -3.35 13.29 17.36
CA LEU A 58 -4.79 13.22 17.16
C LEU A 58 -5.25 11.84 16.66
N PRO A 59 -6.48 11.39 16.99
CA PRO A 59 -6.98 10.07 16.63
C PRO A 59 -7.44 10.00 15.16
N VAL A 60 -6.49 9.82 14.25
CA VAL A 60 -6.73 9.80 12.80
C VAL A 60 -7.09 8.41 12.32
N TRP A 61 -8.14 8.32 11.52
CA TRP A 61 -8.61 7.11 10.87
C TRP A 61 -8.72 7.31 9.36
N GLU A 62 -8.25 6.32 8.61
CA GLU A 62 -8.52 6.23 7.19
C GLU A 62 -9.95 5.74 6.98
N VAL A 63 -10.75 6.54 6.27
CA VAL A 63 -12.10 6.19 5.88
C VAL A 63 -12.07 5.58 4.49
N LEU A 64 -12.40 4.30 4.40
CA LEU A 64 -12.50 3.63 3.12
C LEU A 64 -13.73 4.14 2.36
N GLN A 65 -13.53 4.62 1.13
CA GLN A 65 -14.67 4.93 0.27
C GLN A 65 -15.46 3.63 0.00
N PRO A 66 -16.80 3.65 0.13
CA PRO A 66 -17.60 2.51 -0.28
C PRO A 66 -17.39 2.28 -1.77
N GLU A 67 -17.51 1.01 -2.19
CA GLU A 67 -17.60 0.69 -3.62
C GLU A 67 -18.57 1.68 -4.27
N LYS A 68 -18.18 2.21 -5.45
CA LYS A 68 -18.96 3.18 -6.22
C LYS A 68 -20.39 2.64 -6.44
N ARG A 69 -21.27 2.84 -5.47
CA ARG A 69 -22.70 2.71 -5.74
C ARG A 69 -23.03 3.73 -6.83
N ARG A 70 -23.73 3.30 -7.86
CA ARG A 70 -24.25 4.17 -8.91
C ARG A 70 -24.89 5.37 -8.24
N ARG A 71 -24.24 6.55 -8.35
CA ARG A 71 -24.81 7.79 -7.84
C ARG A 71 -26.13 8.05 -8.55
N PRO A 72 -27.16 8.55 -7.84
CA PRO A 72 -28.34 9.06 -8.51
C PRO A 72 -27.92 10.11 -9.55
N ARG A 73 -28.50 10.06 -10.74
CA ARG A 73 -28.29 11.10 -11.76
C ARG A 73 -28.63 12.46 -11.13
N GLY A 74 -27.68 13.39 -11.13
CA GLY A 74 -27.89 14.76 -10.64
C GLY A 74 -27.24 15.12 -9.30
N SER A 75 -26.65 14.19 -8.53
CA SER A 75 -25.92 14.59 -7.32
C SER A 75 -24.56 15.20 -7.67
N ARG A 76 -24.39 16.50 -7.41
CA ARG A 76 -23.09 17.18 -7.51
C ARG A 76 -22.14 16.63 -6.44
N LYS A 77 -20.89 16.35 -6.85
CA LYS A 77 -19.81 16.13 -5.90
C LYS A 77 -19.54 17.46 -5.19
N SER A 78 -19.67 17.49 -3.88
CA SER A 78 -19.26 18.64 -3.08
C SER A 78 -18.38 18.16 -1.93
N ASP A 79 -17.26 18.82 -1.73
CA ASP A 79 -16.29 18.46 -0.70
C ASP A 79 -16.90 18.49 0.73
N PRO A 80 -17.82 19.41 1.10
CA PRO A 80 -18.50 19.39 2.39
C PRO A 80 -19.32 18.12 2.64
N VAL A 81 -20.00 17.58 1.62
CA VAL A 81 -20.79 16.33 1.76
C VAL A 81 -19.88 15.12 1.93
N ASP A 82 -18.76 15.09 1.23
CA ASP A 82 -17.79 14.00 1.39
C ASP A 82 -17.11 14.07 2.76
N ALA A 83 -16.78 15.28 3.25
CA ALA A 83 -16.24 15.49 4.60
C ALA A 83 -17.23 15.10 5.71
N GLU A 84 -18.52 15.45 5.58
CA GLU A 84 -19.56 15.04 6.54
C GLU A 84 -19.71 13.51 6.56
N ARG A 85 -19.69 12.85 5.41
CA ARG A 85 -19.72 11.38 5.33
C ARG A 85 -18.53 10.74 6.02
N ALA A 86 -17.33 11.29 5.83
CA ALA A 86 -16.13 10.83 6.52
C ALA A 86 -16.25 10.96 8.02
N ALA A 87 -16.76 12.10 8.51
CA ALA A 87 -17.02 12.34 9.92
C ALA A 87 -18.07 11.38 10.51
N ARG A 88 -19.19 11.14 9.81
CA ARG A 88 -20.21 10.17 10.23
C ARG A 88 -19.68 8.74 10.30
N ARG A 89 -18.81 8.35 9.38
CA ARG A 89 -18.14 7.05 9.43
C ARG A 89 -17.15 6.94 10.57
N ALA A 90 -16.36 7.99 10.80
CA ALA A 90 -15.48 8.04 11.95
C ALA A 90 -16.27 7.89 13.27
N LEU A 91 -17.43 8.52 13.36
CA LEU A 91 -18.32 8.43 14.52
C LEU A 91 -18.92 7.01 14.69
N SER A 92 -19.34 6.35 13.60
CA SER A 92 -19.91 5.00 13.66
C SER A 92 -18.88 3.90 13.96
N GLY A 93 -17.59 4.17 13.77
CA GLY A 93 -16.53 3.19 13.91
C GLY A 93 -16.46 2.12 12.80
N GLU A 94 -17.36 2.19 11.81
CA GLU A 94 -17.43 1.20 10.74
C GLU A 94 -16.53 1.55 9.56
N GLY A 95 -15.82 0.52 9.04
CA GLY A 95 -14.96 0.67 7.85
C GLY A 95 -13.76 1.58 8.06
N LEU A 96 -13.32 1.73 9.30
CA LEU A 96 -12.13 2.49 9.66
C LEU A 96 -10.89 1.60 9.64
N SER A 97 -9.78 2.17 9.22
CA SER A 97 -8.46 1.55 9.37
C SER A 97 -7.44 2.58 9.86
N VAL A 98 -6.41 2.11 10.55
CA VAL A 98 -5.28 2.97 10.90
C VAL A 98 -4.56 3.37 9.61
N PRO A 99 -4.29 4.66 9.37
CA PRO A 99 -3.56 5.11 8.20
C PRO A 99 -2.15 4.49 8.15
N LYS A 100 -1.58 4.42 6.94
CA LYS A 100 -0.14 4.12 6.81
C LYS A 100 0.65 5.29 7.35
N SER A 101 1.68 5.01 8.17
CA SER A 101 2.49 6.08 8.79
C SER A 101 3.28 6.91 7.77
N ARG A 102 3.79 6.28 6.70
CA ARG A 102 4.51 6.92 5.58
C ARG A 102 5.72 7.75 6.00
N ASP A 103 6.42 7.28 7.00
CA ASP A 103 7.57 7.93 7.63
C ASP A 103 8.85 7.09 7.56
N GLY A 104 8.76 5.92 6.92
CA GLY A 104 9.85 4.96 6.89
C GLY A 104 10.34 4.57 5.49
N TRP A 105 11.07 3.48 5.43
CA TRP A 105 11.68 2.94 4.22
C TRP A 105 10.66 2.50 3.17
N VAL A 106 9.46 2.09 3.59
CA VAL A 106 8.40 1.65 2.66
C VAL A 106 7.89 2.82 1.80
N GLU A 107 7.81 4.03 2.36
CA GLU A 107 7.44 5.21 1.58
C GLU A 107 8.51 5.57 0.55
N SER A 108 9.79 5.42 0.89
CA SER A 108 10.90 5.56 -0.07
C SER A 108 10.76 4.54 -1.20
N VAL A 109 10.54 3.26 -0.87
CA VAL A 109 10.28 2.20 -1.86
C VAL A 109 9.06 2.52 -2.72
N ARG A 110 7.99 3.06 -2.15
CA ARG A 110 6.78 3.43 -2.91
C ARG A 110 7.06 4.46 -3.99
N ALA A 111 7.84 5.51 -3.67
CA ALA A 111 8.22 6.55 -4.62
C ALA A 111 9.08 5.99 -5.76
N LEU A 112 10.14 5.24 -5.42
CA LEU A 112 11.03 4.62 -6.39
C LEU A 112 10.30 3.60 -7.28
N LEU A 113 9.41 2.80 -6.69
CA LEU A 113 8.62 1.80 -7.43
C LEU A 113 7.65 2.48 -8.41
N ALA A 114 7.04 3.60 -8.03
CA ALA A 114 6.17 4.37 -8.92
C ALA A 114 6.95 4.91 -10.13
N ALA A 115 8.13 5.49 -9.92
CA ALA A 115 9.01 5.97 -10.97
C ALA A 115 9.49 4.81 -11.88
N ARG A 116 9.97 3.71 -11.28
CA ARG A 116 10.40 2.51 -12.00
C ARG A 116 9.28 1.94 -12.88
N ASP A 117 8.07 1.80 -12.37
CA ASP A 117 6.94 1.26 -13.13
C ASP A 117 6.62 2.15 -14.35
N ARG A 118 6.78 3.48 -14.24
CA ARG A 118 6.64 4.42 -15.37
C ARG A 118 7.75 4.26 -16.40
N LEU A 119 8.99 4.14 -15.96
CA LEU A 119 10.13 3.92 -16.86
C LEU A 119 10.00 2.60 -17.62
N VAL A 120 9.55 1.52 -16.97
CA VAL A 120 9.29 0.24 -17.64
C VAL A 120 8.15 0.36 -18.66
N ALA A 121 7.09 1.09 -18.33
CA ALA A 121 6.00 1.35 -19.28
C ALA A 121 6.47 2.19 -20.47
N SER A 122 7.27 3.23 -20.24
CA SER A 122 7.87 4.07 -21.29
C SER A 122 8.76 3.24 -22.22
N ALA A 123 9.64 2.40 -21.66
CA ALA A 123 10.46 1.48 -22.45
C ALA A 123 9.62 0.54 -23.31
N THR A 124 8.54 -0.03 -22.74
CA THR A 124 7.64 -0.92 -23.49
C THR A 124 6.94 -0.17 -24.64
N ALA A 125 6.46 1.04 -24.38
CA ALA A 125 5.82 1.87 -25.41
C ALA A 125 6.80 2.24 -26.54
N ALA A 126 8.03 2.65 -26.20
CA ALA A 126 9.07 2.97 -27.17
C ALA A 126 9.43 1.75 -28.04
N ALA A 127 9.60 0.58 -27.43
CA ALA A 127 9.90 -0.63 -28.18
C ALA A 127 8.76 -1.04 -29.13
N ASN A 128 7.50 -0.97 -28.66
CA ASN A 128 6.35 -1.28 -29.50
C ASN A 128 6.22 -0.31 -30.69
N ALA A 129 6.43 0.99 -30.47
CA ALA A 129 6.43 1.99 -31.53
C ALA A 129 7.57 1.77 -32.53
N ALA A 130 8.79 1.49 -32.05
CA ALA A 130 9.93 1.18 -32.91
C ALA A 130 9.69 -0.05 -33.79
N ILE A 131 9.15 -1.14 -33.20
CA ILE A 131 8.82 -2.36 -33.94
C ILE A 131 7.68 -2.10 -34.96
N ALA A 132 6.70 -1.26 -34.62
CA ALA A 132 5.64 -0.89 -35.56
C ALA A 132 6.18 -0.10 -36.77
N ILE A 133 7.06 0.88 -36.57
CA ILE A 133 7.74 1.63 -37.63
C ILE A 133 8.60 0.68 -38.48
N ALA A 134 9.43 -0.14 -37.83
CA ALA A 134 10.31 -1.08 -38.54
C ALA A 134 9.53 -2.06 -39.43
N ARG A 135 8.34 -2.49 -38.99
CA ARG A 135 7.48 -3.43 -39.76
C ARG A 135 6.96 -2.84 -41.07
N SER A 136 6.74 -1.53 -41.14
CA SER A 136 6.25 -0.83 -42.33
C SER A 136 7.36 -0.11 -43.11
N ALA A 137 8.62 -0.21 -42.65
CA ALA A 137 9.78 0.38 -43.30
C ALA A 137 10.22 -0.42 -44.53
N PRO A 138 11.07 0.16 -45.44
CA PRO A 138 11.76 -0.58 -46.47
C PRO A 138 12.53 -1.79 -45.94
N GLU A 139 12.76 -2.79 -46.80
CA GLU A 139 13.29 -4.10 -46.43
C GLU A 139 14.68 -4.03 -45.74
N GLU A 140 15.48 -3.03 -46.13
CA GLU A 140 16.79 -2.75 -45.53
C GLU A 140 16.72 -2.50 -44.02
N VAL A 141 15.58 -1.99 -43.52
CA VAL A 141 15.30 -1.75 -42.11
C VAL A 141 14.42 -2.85 -41.51
N ALA A 142 13.39 -3.27 -42.24
CA ALA A 142 12.43 -4.27 -41.79
C ALA A 142 13.06 -5.66 -41.65
N GLY A 143 13.84 -6.08 -42.65
CA GLY A 143 14.44 -7.42 -42.73
C GLY A 143 15.27 -7.79 -41.50
N PRO A 144 16.30 -6.99 -41.17
CA PRO A 144 17.18 -7.27 -40.03
C PRO A 144 16.45 -7.34 -38.66
N LEU A 145 15.30 -6.69 -38.51
CA LEU A 145 14.56 -6.62 -37.24
C LEU A 145 13.36 -7.57 -37.18
N ARG A 146 13.06 -8.24 -38.30
CA ARG A 146 11.89 -9.10 -38.43
C ARG A 146 11.90 -10.26 -37.44
N GLY A 147 10.81 -10.43 -36.72
CA GLY A 147 10.63 -11.51 -35.76
C GLY A 147 11.44 -11.39 -34.47
N MET A 148 12.22 -10.33 -34.31
CA MET A 148 12.99 -10.10 -33.10
C MET A 148 12.12 -9.61 -31.95
N ARG A 149 12.45 -10.06 -30.75
CA ARG A 149 11.90 -9.49 -29.51
C ARG A 149 12.60 -8.15 -29.22
N ALA A 150 11.93 -7.27 -28.46
CA ALA A 150 12.42 -5.92 -28.16
C ALA A 150 13.83 -5.87 -27.56
N ASP A 151 14.18 -6.87 -26.71
CA ASP A 151 15.50 -6.97 -26.06
C ASP A 151 16.65 -7.24 -27.05
N ARG A 152 16.35 -7.75 -28.24
CA ARG A 152 17.29 -7.95 -29.34
C ARG A 152 17.14 -6.90 -30.45
N ALA A 153 15.89 -6.55 -30.78
CA ALA A 153 15.60 -5.60 -31.86
C ALA A 153 16.14 -4.19 -31.56
N MET A 154 16.04 -3.71 -30.32
CA MET A 154 16.50 -2.36 -29.98
C MET A 154 18.03 -2.21 -30.07
N PRO A 155 18.84 -3.10 -29.47
CA PRO A 155 20.29 -3.07 -29.70
C PRO A 155 20.67 -3.24 -31.19
N ALA A 156 20.01 -4.12 -31.93
CA ALA A 156 20.27 -4.33 -33.35
C ALA A 156 20.04 -3.04 -34.16
N ALA A 157 18.90 -2.37 -33.95
CA ALA A 157 18.58 -1.11 -34.61
C ALA A 157 19.63 -0.01 -34.35
N LEU A 158 20.17 0.05 -33.14
CA LEU A 158 21.22 1.01 -32.77
C LEU A 158 22.55 0.71 -33.51
N GLY A 159 22.83 -0.55 -33.86
CA GLY A 159 24.05 -0.97 -34.57
C GLY A 159 23.94 -1.03 -36.09
N MET A 160 22.76 -0.78 -36.69
CA MET A 160 22.60 -0.81 -38.15
C MET A 160 23.41 0.32 -38.82
N GLY A 161 23.88 0.10 -40.04
CA GLY A 161 24.52 1.10 -40.88
C GLY A 161 23.51 2.05 -41.56
N ASP A 162 23.99 2.99 -42.33
CA ASP A 162 23.14 3.83 -43.21
C ASP A 162 22.66 2.97 -44.39
N PRO A 163 21.33 2.85 -44.61
CA PRO A 163 20.79 2.03 -45.70
C PRO A 163 20.95 2.71 -47.09
N GLY A 164 21.39 3.96 -47.16
CA GLY A 164 21.60 4.71 -48.43
C GLY A 164 20.31 5.25 -49.07
N ASP A 165 19.17 4.56 -48.94
CA ASP A 165 17.88 5.06 -49.39
C ASP A 165 17.32 6.10 -48.42
N PRO A 166 16.85 7.30 -48.88
CA PRO A 166 16.37 8.34 -47.97
C PRO A 166 15.16 7.95 -47.11
N VAL A 167 14.26 7.11 -47.64
CA VAL A 167 13.07 6.64 -46.90
C VAL A 167 13.48 5.65 -45.82
N ALA A 168 14.33 4.68 -46.18
CA ALA A 168 14.89 3.73 -45.23
C ALA A 168 15.75 4.41 -44.16
N ALA A 169 16.56 5.39 -44.52
CA ALA A 169 17.36 6.20 -43.62
C ALA A 169 16.49 6.97 -42.60
N SER A 170 15.37 7.54 -43.07
CA SER A 170 14.42 8.27 -42.21
C SER A 170 13.71 7.30 -41.23
N ALA A 171 13.27 6.15 -41.73
CA ALA A 171 12.68 5.09 -40.89
C ALA A 171 13.68 4.62 -39.84
N LEU A 172 14.93 4.34 -40.21
CA LEU A 172 15.98 3.91 -39.30
C LEU A 172 16.28 4.97 -38.22
N ARG A 173 16.35 6.26 -38.60
CA ARG A 173 16.52 7.36 -37.61
C ARG A 173 15.39 7.35 -36.58
N ALA A 174 14.13 7.19 -37.00
CA ALA A 174 12.98 7.15 -36.11
C ALA A 174 13.05 5.92 -35.16
N VAL A 175 13.37 4.76 -35.70
CA VAL A 175 13.56 3.51 -34.92
C VAL A 175 14.69 3.67 -33.90
N ARG A 176 15.82 4.28 -34.30
CA ARG A 176 16.97 4.53 -33.42
C ARG A 176 16.63 5.48 -32.28
N ALA A 177 15.93 6.58 -32.54
CA ALA A 177 15.50 7.51 -31.48
C ALA A 177 14.65 6.82 -30.41
N LEU A 178 13.74 5.93 -30.83
CA LEU A 178 12.94 5.12 -29.93
C LEU A 178 13.76 4.03 -29.19
N ALA A 179 14.72 3.43 -29.87
CA ALA A 179 15.64 2.46 -29.26
C ALA A 179 16.56 3.09 -28.20
N GLU A 180 17.00 4.32 -28.41
CA GLU A 180 17.73 5.11 -27.41
C GLU A 180 16.88 5.43 -26.20
N SER A 181 15.64 5.89 -26.40
CA SER A 181 14.67 6.11 -25.32
C SER A 181 14.40 4.84 -24.53
N TRP A 182 14.20 3.69 -25.21
CA TRP A 182 14.05 2.39 -24.58
C TRP A 182 15.26 2.03 -23.72
N ARG A 183 16.48 2.19 -24.25
CA ARG A 183 17.74 1.89 -23.55
C ARG A 183 17.89 2.75 -22.29
N ALA A 184 17.69 4.07 -22.43
CA ALA A 184 17.79 5.01 -21.31
C ALA A 184 16.77 4.68 -20.21
N SER A 185 15.51 4.42 -20.58
CA SER A 185 14.44 4.07 -19.64
C SER A 185 14.72 2.75 -18.92
N ARG A 186 15.23 1.73 -19.64
CA ARG A 186 15.61 0.45 -19.06
C ARG A 186 16.76 0.59 -18.07
N ALA A 187 17.80 1.36 -18.43
CA ALA A 187 18.94 1.60 -17.56
C ALA A 187 18.52 2.34 -16.27
N ALA A 188 17.68 3.37 -16.40
CA ALA A 188 17.15 4.10 -15.25
C ALA A 188 16.28 3.18 -14.35
N ALA A 189 15.39 2.38 -14.93
CA ALA A 189 14.58 1.42 -14.19
C ALA A 189 15.41 0.37 -13.45
N ALA A 190 16.54 -0.06 -14.01
CA ALA A 190 17.46 -1.01 -13.37
C ALA A 190 18.15 -0.40 -12.15
N ARG A 191 18.61 0.87 -12.25
CA ARG A 191 19.21 1.59 -11.10
C ARG A 191 18.22 1.72 -9.96
N LEU A 192 16.98 2.14 -10.25
CA LEU A 192 15.93 2.23 -9.22
C LEU A 192 15.60 0.86 -8.61
N LEU A 193 15.66 -0.21 -9.40
CA LEU A 193 15.44 -1.57 -8.88
C LEU A 193 16.53 -1.99 -7.89
N ALA A 194 17.78 -1.68 -8.17
CA ALA A 194 18.89 -1.97 -7.26
C ALA A 194 18.74 -1.22 -5.92
N GLU A 195 18.33 0.05 -5.97
CA GLU A 195 18.06 0.85 -4.78
C GLU A 195 16.86 0.29 -3.98
N ILE A 196 15.76 -0.06 -4.68
CA ILE A 196 14.59 -0.71 -4.07
C ILE A 196 15.01 -2.02 -3.37
N GLU A 197 15.82 -2.84 -4.02
CA GLU A 197 16.30 -4.09 -3.43
C GLU A 197 17.12 -3.86 -2.16
N GLY A 198 18.00 -2.85 -2.16
CA GLY A 198 18.75 -2.45 -0.97
C GLY A 198 17.85 -2.04 0.19
N LEU A 199 16.85 -1.20 -0.08
CA LEU A 199 15.87 -0.76 0.92
C LEU A 199 15.03 -1.93 1.47
N VAL A 200 14.55 -2.82 0.60
CA VAL A 200 13.78 -4.01 1.04
C VAL A 200 14.66 -4.95 1.85
N ARG A 201 15.93 -5.15 1.46
CA ARG A 201 16.88 -6.00 2.18
C ARG A 201 17.20 -5.46 3.58
N GLY A 202 17.31 -4.13 3.71
CA GLY A 202 17.50 -3.48 5.01
C GLY A 202 16.24 -3.49 5.88
N GLY A 203 15.06 -3.25 5.29
CA GLY A 203 13.81 -3.07 6.03
C GLY A 203 13.04 -4.36 6.32
N CYS A 204 13.05 -5.32 5.38
CA CYS A 204 12.34 -6.60 5.53
C CYS A 204 12.97 -7.72 4.69
N PRO A 205 14.16 -8.24 5.09
CA PRO A 205 14.85 -9.30 4.35
C PRO A 205 14.02 -10.59 4.22
N ALA A 206 13.12 -10.84 5.17
CA ALA A 206 12.24 -12.01 5.18
C ALA A 206 11.35 -12.11 3.93
N LEU A 207 10.95 -10.97 3.33
CA LEU A 207 10.21 -10.98 2.07
C LEU A 207 11.06 -11.51 0.91
N LEU A 208 12.34 -11.15 0.86
CA LEU A 208 13.27 -11.64 -0.18
C LEU A 208 13.66 -13.11 0.02
N SER A 209 13.54 -13.61 1.25
CA SER A 209 13.79 -15.03 1.56
C SER A 209 12.63 -15.95 1.15
N MET A 210 11.45 -15.39 0.84
CA MET A 210 10.32 -16.18 0.35
C MET A 210 10.62 -16.70 -1.05
N TYR A 211 10.48 -18.01 -1.26
CA TYR A 211 10.72 -18.63 -2.57
C TYR A 211 9.88 -17.99 -3.67
N GLY A 212 10.51 -17.56 -4.76
CA GLY A 212 9.87 -16.90 -5.90
C GLY A 212 9.50 -15.44 -5.67
N CYS A 213 9.85 -14.85 -4.54
CA CYS A 213 9.60 -13.43 -4.24
C CYS A 213 10.82 -12.56 -4.60
N GLY A 214 10.85 -12.08 -5.84
CA GLY A 214 11.89 -11.13 -6.26
C GLY A 214 11.66 -9.70 -5.73
N PRO A 215 12.66 -8.80 -5.89
CA PRO A 215 12.64 -7.44 -5.30
C PRO A 215 11.39 -6.62 -5.61
N VAL A 216 10.87 -6.68 -6.84
CA VAL A 216 9.64 -5.97 -7.23
C VAL A 216 8.41 -6.50 -6.51
N SER A 217 8.31 -7.82 -6.35
CA SER A 217 7.19 -8.44 -5.64
C SER A 217 7.25 -8.13 -4.15
N ALA A 218 8.42 -8.21 -3.54
CA ALA A 218 8.66 -7.84 -2.14
C ALA A 218 8.32 -6.36 -1.90
N ALA A 219 8.79 -5.46 -2.75
CA ALA A 219 8.48 -4.04 -2.69
C ALA A 219 6.97 -3.75 -2.75
N ARG A 220 6.25 -4.40 -3.68
CA ARG A 220 4.80 -4.24 -3.81
C ARG A 220 4.04 -4.73 -2.58
N LEU A 221 4.46 -5.84 -1.99
CA LEU A 221 3.86 -6.37 -0.76
C LEU A 221 4.14 -5.46 0.44
N ALA A 222 5.38 -4.95 0.57
CA ALA A 222 5.73 -3.98 1.60
C ALA A 222 4.93 -2.68 1.47
N VAL A 223 4.82 -2.12 0.26
CA VAL A 223 4.03 -0.91 -0.01
C VAL A 223 2.53 -1.12 0.30
N ALA A 224 2.00 -2.31 0.05
CA ALA A 224 0.62 -2.63 0.42
C ALA A 224 0.43 -2.62 1.95
N ALA A 225 1.39 -3.15 2.71
CA ALA A 225 1.37 -3.15 4.17
C ALA A 225 1.55 -1.74 4.77
N GLY A 226 2.54 -0.98 4.31
CA GLY A 226 2.96 0.31 4.86
C GLY A 226 4.12 0.15 5.85
N ASP A 227 4.62 1.28 6.37
CA ASP A 227 5.71 1.31 7.34
C ASP A 227 5.28 0.80 8.73
N ASN A 228 3.97 0.74 8.99
CA ASN A 228 3.34 0.24 10.21
C ASN A 228 2.51 -1.03 9.94
N PRO A 229 3.13 -2.19 9.62
CA PRO A 229 2.41 -3.40 9.24
C PRO A 229 1.54 -3.98 10.37
N GLU A 230 1.82 -3.65 11.62
CA GLU A 230 1.03 -4.01 12.80
C GLU A 230 -0.40 -3.43 12.78
N ARG A 231 -0.66 -2.40 11.96
CA ARG A 231 -2.01 -1.86 11.72
C ARG A 231 -2.97 -2.92 11.14
N MET A 232 -2.41 -3.96 10.55
CA MET A 232 -3.19 -5.06 9.98
C MET A 232 -3.52 -6.07 11.08
N ALA A 233 -4.79 -6.19 11.42
CA ALA A 233 -5.26 -7.00 12.54
C ALA A 233 -4.98 -8.51 12.38
N SER A 234 -4.84 -9.02 11.13
CA SER A 234 -4.70 -10.45 10.87
C SER A 234 -4.18 -10.78 9.47
N GLU A 235 -3.74 -12.04 9.28
CA GLU A 235 -3.44 -12.61 7.96
C GLU A 235 -4.65 -12.50 7.00
N ALA A 236 -5.86 -12.59 7.53
CA ALA A 236 -7.09 -12.46 6.74
C ALA A 236 -7.27 -11.03 6.23
N ALA A 237 -7.01 -10.03 7.07
CA ALA A 237 -7.05 -8.62 6.70
C ALA A 237 -6.02 -8.28 5.61
N PHE A 238 -4.79 -8.78 5.74
CA PHE A 238 -3.77 -8.60 4.71
C PHE A 238 -4.14 -9.27 3.37
N ALA A 239 -4.68 -10.48 3.43
CA ALA A 239 -5.12 -11.15 2.21
C ALA A 239 -6.32 -10.44 1.54
N ALA A 240 -7.21 -9.84 2.32
CA ALA A 240 -8.29 -8.99 1.80
C ALA A 240 -7.72 -7.73 1.15
N LEU A 241 -6.76 -7.07 1.80
CA LEU A 241 -6.02 -5.92 1.27
C LEU A 241 -5.34 -6.25 -0.07
N CYS A 242 -4.76 -7.44 -0.21
CA CYS A 242 -4.14 -7.91 -1.46
C CYS A 242 -5.15 -8.48 -2.48
N GLY A 243 -6.45 -8.44 -2.21
CA GLY A 243 -7.47 -9.04 -3.08
C GLY A 243 -7.35 -10.56 -3.24
N ALA A 244 -6.75 -11.24 -2.25
CA ALA A 244 -6.54 -12.70 -2.24
C ALA A 244 -7.53 -13.45 -1.34
N SER A 245 -8.40 -12.76 -0.60
CA SER A 245 -9.48 -13.38 0.16
C SER A 245 -10.58 -13.89 -0.77
N PRO A 246 -11.12 -15.09 -0.52
CA PRO A 246 -12.30 -15.56 -1.23
C PRO A 246 -13.50 -14.66 -0.88
N VAL A 247 -14.32 -14.35 -1.86
CA VAL A 247 -15.62 -13.69 -1.66
C VAL A 247 -16.68 -14.76 -1.86
N GLU A 248 -17.51 -14.97 -0.86
CA GLU A 248 -18.62 -15.92 -0.97
C GLU A 248 -19.56 -15.54 -2.12
N ALA A 249 -19.90 -16.53 -2.90
CA ALA A 249 -20.86 -16.44 -3.99
C ALA A 249 -21.81 -17.65 -3.94
N SER A 250 -22.12 -18.07 -2.71
CA SER A 250 -22.97 -19.22 -2.44
C SER A 250 -24.43 -18.85 -2.67
N SER A 251 -25.18 -19.73 -3.34
CA SER A 251 -26.63 -19.67 -3.44
C SER A 251 -27.19 -21.06 -3.13
N GLY A 252 -27.97 -21.18 -2.05
CA GLY A 252 -28.62 -22.42 -1.66
C GLY A 252 -27.65 -23.58 -1.47
N ARG A 253 -27.73 -24.61 -2.32
CA ARG A 253 -26.95 -25.86 -2.18
C ARG A 253 -25.50 -25.81 -2.70
N THR A 254 -25.04 -24.71 -3.27
CA THR A 254 -23.71 -24.63 -3.92
C THR A 254 -22.83 -23.60 -3.22
N ALA A 255 -21.79 -24.05 -2.51
CA ALA A 255 -20.76 -23.19 -1.96
C ALA A 255 -19.74 -22.84 -3.05
N ARG A 256 -19.76 -21.62 -3.54
CA ARG A 256 -18.78 -21.10 -4.51
C ARG A 256 -18.13 -19.82 -4.02
N HIS A 257 -16.89 -19.62 -4.43
CA HIS A 257 -16.15 -18.39 -4.17
C HIS A 257 -15.84 -17.68 -5.47
N ARG A 258 -16.13 -16.38 -5.53
CA ARG A 258 -15.77 -15.51 -6.65
C ARG A 258 -14.49 -14.74 -6.37
N LEU A 259 -13.90 -14.20 -7.44
CA LEU A 259 -12.74 -13.34 -7.36
C LEU A 259 -13.06 -12.07 -6.56
N ASN A 260 -12.25 -11.77 -5.57
CA ASN A 260 -12.25 -10.45 -4.94
C ASN A 260 -11.66 -9.43 -5.94
N ARG A 261 -12.48 -8.48 -6.39
CA ARG A 261 -12.07 -7.38 -7.28
C ARG A 261 -11.62 -6.14 -6.52
N GLY A 262 -11.82 -6.12 -5.20
CA GLY A 262 -11.30 -5.11 -4.29
C GLY A 262 -9.83 -5.37 -3.94
N GLY A 263 -9.26 -4.49 -3.16
CA GLY A 263 -7.89 -4.58 -2.69
C GLY A 263 -6.83 -4.01 -3.65
N ASP A 264 -5.59 -4.06 -3.23
CA ASP A 264 -4.44 -3.51 -3.96
C ASP A 264 -4.08 -4.40 -5.16
N ARG A 265 -4.27 -3.86 -6.38
CA ARG A 265 -3.98 -4.57 -7.63
C ARG A 265 -2.50 -4.89 -7.82
N ARG A 266 -1.59 -4.05 -7.30
CA ARG A 266 -0.14 -4.26 -7.40
C ARG A 266 0.30 -5.38 -6.48
N ALA A 267 -0.22 -5.42 -5.25
CA ALA A 267 0.00 -6.53 -4.33
C ALA A 267 -0.60 -7.83 -4.89
N ASN A 268 -1.82 -7.79 -5.45
CA ASN A 268 -2.43 -8.96 -6.11
C ASN A 268 -1.57 -9.48 -7.27
N SER A 269 -1.02 -8.57 -8.08
CA SER A 269 -0.09 -8.92 -9.16
C SER A 269 1.21 -9.55 -8.62
N ALA A 270 1.76 -9.04 -7.51
CA ALA A 270 2.94 -9.62 -6.86
C ALA A 270 2.66 -11.06 -6.40
N LEU A 271 1.55 -11.30 -5.70
CA LEU A 271 1.14 -12.64 -5.30
C LEU A 271 0.96 -13.58 -6.50
N HIS A 272 0.42 -13.07 -7.61
CA HIS A 272 0.26 -13.84 -8.85
C HIS A 272 1.60 -14.23 -9.48
N GLN A 273 2.55 -13.31 -9.52
CA GLN A 273 3.90 -13.59 -10.08
C GLN A 273 4.65 -14.62 -9.23
N ILE A 274 4.57 -14.51 -7.90
CA ILE A 274 5.16 -15.49 -6.98
C ILE A 274 4.51 -16.87 -7.19
N ALA A 275 3.18 -16.93 -7.25
CA ALA A 275 2.45 -18.18 -7.45
C ALA A 275 2.80 -18.83 -8.77
N ARG A 276 2.90 -18.05 -9.86
CA ARG A 276 3.28 -18.52 -11.18
C ARG A 276 4.70 -19.06 -11.18
N HIS A 277 5.66 -18.33 -10.62
CA HIS A 277 7.04 -18.79 -10.50
C HIS A 277 7.14 -20.12 -9.73
N ARG A 278 6.38 -20.24 -8.62
CA ARG A 278 6.34 -21.49 -7.84
C ARG A 278 5.72 -22.65 -8.61
N LEU A 279 4.69 -22.41 -9.41
CA LEU A 279 4.09 -23.45 -10.25
C LEU A 279 5.10 -24.01 -11.27
N ASP A 280 5.94 -23.14 -11.83
CA ASP A 280 6.90 -23.51 -12.86
C ASP A 280 8.20 -24.12 -12.27
N HIS A 281 8.58 -23.81 -11.01
CA HIS A 281 9.92 -24.11 -10.49
C HIS A 281 9.93 -24.79 -9.10
N ASP A 282 8.78 -24.93 -8.43
CA ASP A 282 8.69 -25.59 -7.11
C ASP A 282 7.92 -26.92 -7.21
N PRO A 283 8.59 -28.07 -7.07
CA PRO A 283 7.93 -29.38 -7.15
C PRO A 283 6.77 -29.56 -6.16
N ARG A 284 6.85 -28.94 -4.97
CA ARG A 284 5.77 -29.02 -3.96
C ARG A 284 4.53 -28.28 -4.43
N THR A 285 4.71 -27.10 -5.01
CA THR A 285 3.59 -26.31 -5.56
C THR A 285 2.99 -27.00 -6.79
N ALA A 286 3.81 -27.59 -7.67
CA ALA A 286 3.37 -28.36 -8.81
C ALA A 286 2.54 -29.59 -8.38
N ALA A 287 3.02 -30.35 -7.39
CA ALA A 287 2.31 -31.50 -6.83
C ALA A 287 0.97 -31.09 -6.19
N TYR A 288 0.96 -29.98 -5.43
CA TYR A 288 -0.28 -29.41 -4.91
C TYR A 288 -1.27 -29.09 -6.02
N ALA A 289 -0.82 -28.42 -7.07
CA ALA A 289 -1.68 -28.07 -8.20
C ALA A 289 -2.24 -29.29 -8.92
N ALA A 290 -1.43 -30.32 -9.14
CA ALA A 290 -1.84 -31.58 -9.75
C ALA A 290 -2.94 -32.27 -8.93
N ARG A 291 -2.74 -32.39 -7.59
CA ARG A 291 -3.76 -32.95 -6.68
C ARG A 291 -5.07 -32.14 -6.73
N ARG A 292 -4.99 -30.79 -6.70
CA ARG A 292 -6.20 -29.96 -6.72
C ARG A 292 -6.96 -30.07 -8.05
N ARG A 293 -6.24 -30.29 -9.17
CA ARG A 293 -6.88 -30.60 -10.47
C ARG A 293 -7.62 -31.95 -10.44
N SER A 294 -7.03 -32.97 -9.84
CA SER A 294 -7.70 -34.27 -9.70
C SER A 294 -8.93 -34.20 -8.80
N GLU A 295 -8.98 -33.23 -7.87
CA GLU A 295 -10.16 -32.93 -7.04
C GLU A 295 -11.20 -32.05 -7.79
N GLY A 296 -10.97 -31.72 -9.08
CA GLY A 296 -11.92 -30.99 -9.92
C GLY A 296 -11.78 -29.45 -9.89
N LEU A 297 -10.75 -28.89 -9.29
CA LEU A 297 -10.52 -27.45 -9.29
C LEU A 297 -9.91 -26.99 -10.62
N SER A 298 -10.39 -25.88 -11.13
CA SER A 298 -9.81 -25.19 -12.27
C SER A 298 -8.49 -24.49 -11.91
N ASP A 299 -7.62 -24.24 -12.90
CA ASP A 299 -6.35 -23.52 -12.69
C ASP A 299 -6.55 -22.13 -12.08
N ARG A 300 -7.68 -21.47 -12.38
CA ARG A 300 -8.03 -20.17 -11.76
C ARG A 300 -8.32 -20.30 -10.27
N GLU A 301 -8.93 -21.40 -9.85
CA GLU A 301 -9.22 -21.67 -8.44
C GLU A 301 -7.94 -22.05 -7.70
N ILE A 302 -7.10 -22.90 -8.29
CA ILE A 302 -5.80 -23.26 -7.75
C ILE A 302 -4.93 -22.00 -7.57
N MET A 303 -4.88 -21.12 -8.56
CA MET A 303 -4.18 -19.84 -8.46
C MET A 303 -4.70 -18.97 -7.31
N ARG A 304 -6.02 -18.93 -7.05
CA ARG A 304 -6.59 -18.22 -5.91
C ARG A 304 -6.13 -18.83 -4.57
N CYS A 305 -6.14 -20.15 -4.47
CA CYS A 305 -5.64 -20.85 -3.28
C CYS A 305 -4.15 -20.52 -3.02
N LEU A 306 -3.32 -20.62 -4.04
CA LEU A 306 -1.88 -20.33 -3.94
C LEU A 306 -1.63 -18.88 -3.51
N LYS A 307 -2.31 -17.91 -4.10
CA LYS A 307 -2.19 -16.52 -3.68
C LYS A 307 -2.59 -16.31 -2.22
N ARG A 308 -3.59 -17.04 -1.73
CA ARG A 308 -3.98 -16.96 -0.32
C ARG A 308 -2.89 -17.50 0.61
N TYR A 309 -2.24 -18.62 0.25
CA TYR A 309 -1.11 -19.15 1.01
C TYR A 309 0.10 -18.20 1.00
N ILE A 310 0.44 -17.66 -0.17
CA ILE A 310 1.53 -16.70 -0.31
C ILE A 310 1.24 -15.41 0.47
N ALA A 311 0.00 -14.92 0.47
CA ALA A 311 -0.39 -13.76 1.27
C ALA A 311 -0.19 -13.99 2.78
N ARG A 312 -0.48 -15.21 3.26
CA ARG A 312 -0.24 -15.62 4.66
C ARG A 312 1.26 -15.63 4.99
N GLU A 313 2.05 -16.19 4.10
CA GLU A 313 3.52 -16.21 4.23
C GLU A 313 4.10 -14.79 4.24
N ALA A 314 3.65 -13.94 3.31
CA ALA A 314 4.06 -12.54 3.22
C ALA A 314 3.66 -11.74 4.46
N TYR A 315 2.46 -11.97 5.01
CA TYR A 315 2.03 -11.34 6.25
C TYR A 315 2.98 -11.67 7.41
N ARG A 316 3.37 -12.95 7.55
CA ARG A 316 4.32 -13.38 8.57
C ARG A 316 5.71 -12.77 8.37
N ALA A 317 6.15 -12.68 7.11
CA ALA A 317 7.42 -12.02 6.79
C ALA A 317 7.41 -10.53 7.15
N LEU A 318 6.31 -9.83 6.89
CA LEU A 318 6.14 -8.40 7.18
C LEU A 318 5.99 -8.08 8.66
N THR A 319 5.26 -8.93 9.41
CA THR A 319 5.04 -8.71 10.84
C THR A 319 6.14 -9.34 11.71
N GLY A 320 7.06 -10.08 11.09
CA GLY A 320 8.08 -10.87 11.75
C GLY A 320 7.51 -12.14 12.41
N PRO A 321 8.37 -13.09 12.86
CA PRO A 321 7.96 -13.94 13.94
C PRO A 321 7.51 -12.97 15.01
N ARG A 322 6.29 -13.17 15.54
CA ARG A 322 5.90 -12.45 16.75
C ARG A 322 7.06 -12.67 17.70
N SER A 323 7.97 -11.68 17.75
CA SER A 323 9.07 -11.73 18.65
C SER A 323 8.41 -11.92 20.01
N SER A 324 8.87 -12.90 20.75
CA SER A 324 8.62 -13.02 22.18
C SER A 324 9.37 -11.92 22.94
N GLY A 325 9.75 -10.83 22.26
CA GLY A 325 10.06 -9.58 22.92
C GLY A 325 8.79 -9.11 23.63
N PRO A 326 8.90 -8.39 24.74
CA PRO A 326 7.75 -7.99 25.52
C PRO A 326 6.75 -7.33 24.58
N ARG A 327 5.64 -8.04 24.30
CA ARG A 327 4.50 -7.44 23.58
C ARG A 327 4.23 -6.17 24.34
N PHE A 328 4.05 -5.07 23.60
CA PHE A 328 3.50 -3.89 24.25
C PHE A 328 2.23 -4.35 24.96
N ASP A 329 2.37 -4.56 26.27
CA ASP A 329 1.30 -5.09 27.12
C ASP A 329 0.33 -3.95 27.43
N ALA A 330 -0.44 -3.58 26.43
CA ALA A 330 -1.46 -2.56 26.54
C ALA A 330 -2.43 -2.85 27.71
N GLY A 331 -2.71 -4.14 27.95
CA GLY A 331 -3.60 -4.59 29.05
C GLY A 331 -2.96 -4.42 30.42
N GLY A 332 -1.70 -4.82 30.58
CA GLY A 332 -0.94 -4.66 31.80
C GLY A 332 -0.72 -3.21 32.17
N LEU A 333 -0.32 -2.39 31.19
CA LEU A 333 -0.15 -0.93 31.39
C LEU A 333 -1.45 -0.24 31.81
N ARG A 334 -2.57 -0.60 31.16
CA ARG A 334 -3.90 -0.13 31.55
C ARG A 334 -4.26 -0.53 33.00
N SER A 335 -3.96 -1.77 33.36
CA SER A 335 -4.25 -2.29 34.70
C SER A 335 -3.39 -1.58 35.75
N ALA A 336 -2.08 -1.36 35.48
CA ALA A 336 -1.18 -0.64 36.36
C ALA A 336 -1.64 0.82 36.60
N ARG A 337 -1.96 1.54 35.53
CA ARG A 337 -2.50 2.89 35.65
C ARG A 337 -3.79 2.96 36.47
N ARG A 338 -4.73 2.02 36.25
CA ARG A 338 -5.99 1.96 37.02
C ARG A 338 -5.76 1.63 38.49
N ALA A 339 -4.84 0.71 38.78
CA ALA A 339 -4.48 0.36 40.13
C ALA A 339 -3.86 1.55 40.88
N ALA A 340 -3.14 2.41 40.19
CA ALA A 340 -2.63 3.67 40.72
C ALA A 340 -3.70 4.78 40.85
N GLY A 341 -4.95 4.53 40.45
CA GLY A 341 -6.04 5.52 40.53
C GLY A 341 -5.96 6.65 39.50
N ILE A 342 -5.08 6.56 38.52
CA ILE A 342 -4.83 7.60 37.53
C ILE A 342 -5.85 7.50 36.40
N SER A 343 -6.47 8.64 36.03
CA SER A 343 -7.38 8.70 34.89
C SER A 343 -6.62 8.69 33.56
N GLN A 344 -7.28 8.33 32.45
CA GLN A 344 -6.68 8.47 31.11
C GLN A 344 -6.41 9.94 30.75
N GLU A 345 -7.16 10.86 31.34
CA GLU A 345 -7.03 12.29 31.15
C GLU A 345 -5.74 12.79 31.82
N ALA A 346 -5.52 12.43 33.09
CA ALA A 346 -4.29 12.74 33.81
C ALA A 346 -3.04 12.11 33.16
N ALA A 347 -3.16 10.88 32.63
CA ALA A 347 -2.10 10.25 31.85
C ALA A 347 -1.80 11.02 30.54
N GLY A 348 -2.85 11.54 29.91
CA GLY A 348 -2.74 12.38 28.71
C GLY A 348 -2.03 13.70 29.01
N GLU A 349 -2.41 14.38 30.06
CA GLU A 349 -1.79 15.62 30.55
C GLU A 349 -0.29 15.40 30.86
N ALA A 350 0.04 14.38 31.64
CA ALA A 350 1.43 14.05 31.98
C ALA A 350 2.33 13.76 30.76
N LEU A 351 1.75 13.24 29.70
CA LEU A 351 2.47 12.88 28.47
C LEU A 351 2.28 13.90 27.33
N GLY A 352 1.54 14.98 27.55
CA GLY A 352 1.26 15.99 26.53
C GLY A 352 0.47 15.45 25.34
N VAL A 353 -0.48 14.53 25.61
CA VAL A 353 -1.31 13.89 24.56
C VAL A 353 -2.76 13.78 24.98
N SER A 354 -3.66 13.58 24.00
CA SER A 354 -5.08 13.46 24.32
C SER A 354 -5.42 12.17 25.07
N LYS A 355 -6.45 12.20 25.91
CA LYS A 355 -7.08 11.04 26.55
C LYS A 355 -7.42 9.94 25.52
N GLY A 356 -7.91 10.37 24.34
CA GLY A 356 -8.26 9.45 23.25
C GLY A 356 -7.06 8.64 22.76
N LEU A 357 -5.87 9.26 22.67
CA LEU A 357 -4.65 8.55 22.32
C LEU A 357 -4.23 7.55 23.40
N ILE A 358 -4.31 7.91 24.68
CA ILE A 358 -4.05 6.97 25.78
C ILE A 358 -5.02 5.78 25.70
N SER A 359 -6.31 6.03 25.47
CA SER A 359 -7.29 4.96 25.28
C SER A 359 -6.95 4.02 24.12
N LEU A 360 -6.53 4.58 22.96
CA LEU A 360 -6.13 3.80 21.80
C LEU A 360 -4.85 2.97 22.06
N ILE A 361 -3.88 3.54 22.78
CA ILE A 361 -2.66 2.83 23.21
C ILE A 361 -3.02 1.64 24.09
N GLU A 362 -3.87 1.86 25.09
CA GLU A 362 -4.33 0.82 26.03
C GLU A 362 -5.20 -0.27 25.40
N LEU A 363 -5.83 0.03 24.26
CA LEU A 363 -6.54 -0.94 23.44
C LEU A 363 -5.61 -1.67 22.45
N GLY A 364 -4.32 -1.32 22.39
CA GLY A 364 -3.37 -1.85 21.42
C GLY A 364 -3.65 -1.38 19.97
N ARG A 365 -4.48 -0.35 19.80
CA ARG A 365 -5.01 0.11 18.50
C ARG A 365 -4.40 1.40 17.97
N GLY A 366 -3.59 2.11 18.76
CA GLY A 366 -3.03 3.41 18.39
C GLY A 366 -1.68 3.72 19.04
N GLY A 367 -1.16 4.91 18.75
CA GLY A 367 0.14 5.40 19.21
C GLY A 367 1.31 4.98 18.31
N SER A 368 2.22 5.91 18.01
CA SER A 368 3.50 5.59 17.37
C SER A 368 4.34 4.66 18.27
N PRO A 369 5.32 3.91 17.73
CA PRO A 369 6.23 3.10 18.55
C PRO A 369 6.89 3.92 19.65
N SER A 370 7.33 5.15 19.35
CA SER A 370 7.92 6.07 20.31
C SER A 370 6.95 6.50 21.40
N MET A 371 5.68 6.72 21.05
CA MET A 371 4.66 7.12 22.02
C MET A 371 4.25 5.96 22.93
N ARG A 372 4.15 4.75 22.39
CA ARG A 372 3.92 3.54 23.18
C ARG A 372 5.05 3.29 24.17
N GLU A 373 6.29 3.54 23.76
CA GLU A 373 7.46 3.42 24.63
C GLU A 373 7.43 4.49 25.72
N ARG A 374 7.15 5.76 25.39
CA ARG A 374 6.96 6.83 26.38
C ARG A 374 5.87 6.49 27.39
N TYR A 375 4.75 5.94 26.95
CA TYR A 375 3.67 5.53 27.85
C TYR A 375 4.10 4.35 28.74
N ARG A 376 4.85 3.39 28.22
CA ARG A 376 5.43 2.29 28.99
C ARG A 376 6.38 2.81 30.06
N SER A 377 7.39 3.58 29.68
CA SER A 377 8.35 4.16 30.60
C SER A 377 7.65 4.96 31.70
N TRP A 378 6.68 5.79 31.34
CA TRP A 378 5.92 6.57 32.30
C TRP A 378 5.16 5.70 33.32
N VAL A 379 4.64 4.57 32.92
CA VAL A 379 3.98 3.61 33.85
C VAL A 379 5.03 2.86 34.69
N GLU A 380 6.13 2.41 34.08
CA GLU A 380 7.21 1.67 34.76
C GLU A 380 7.99 2.55 35.75
N ASP A 381 8.16 3.82 35.42
CA ASP A 381 8.81 4.83 36.29
C ASP A 381 7.89 5.34 37.44
N GLY A 382 6.71 4.74 37.63
CA GLY A 382 5.81 5.04 38.72
C GLY A 382 5.01 6.33 38.56
N PHE A 383 4.67 6.69 37.32
CA PHE A 383 3.78 7.80 36.96
C PHE A 383 4.33 9.21 37.31
N PRO A 384 5.53 9.59 36.90
CA PRO A 384 6.09 10.90 37.21
C PRO A 384 5.20 12.01 36.62
N ILE A 385 4.80 12.94 37.47
CA ILE A 385 4.11 14.18 37.06
C ILE A 385 5.21 15.15 36.59
N PRO A 386 5.06 15.82 35.42
CA PRO A 386 5.96 16.88 35.01
C PRO A 386 6.07 17.92 36.14
N ALA A 387 7.29 18.27 36.53
CA ALA A 387 7.48 19.43 37.40
C ALA A 387 7.06 20.69 36.64
N ASP A 388 6.22 21.52 37.26
CA ASP A 388 5.76 22.82 36.74
C ASP A 388 6.93 23.74 36.41
#